data_5b9d730557c704244be38f160fc70e90
#
_entry.id   5b9d730557c704244be38f160fc70e90
#
_cell.length_a   1.000
_cell.length_b   1.000
_cell.length_c   1.000
_cell.angle_alpha   90.00
_cell.angle_beta   90.00
_cell.angle_gamma   90.00
#
_symmetry.space_group_name_H-M   'P 1'
#
loop_
_entity.id
_entity.type
_entity.pdbx_description
1 polymer ?
#
loop_
_entity_poly.entity_id
_entity_poly.type
_entity_poly.pdbx_seq_one_letter_code
_entity_poly.pdbx_strand_id
1 'polypeptide(L)'
;MFAVAAMGGLILAVLHFKKKHLPLPLALLHGLLGAAGLVTLLVFLLQGGTASKVALSLGLFVVAALGGFFLFSFHLRKKPLPSPVVIIHALVAVAAFILLLLAAFFPA
;
A
#
# COMPACT_ATOMS: atom_id res chain seq x y z
N MET A 1 4.66 -2.20 10.09
CA MET A 1 4.21 -2.99 8.93
C MET A 1 4.17 -2.18 7.65
N PHE A 2 3.55 -0.99 7.63
CA PHE A 2 3.48 -0.18 6.42
C PHE A 2 4.85 0.27 5.90
N ALA A 3 5.80 0.58 6.78
CA ALA A 3 7.14 0.96 6.35
C ALA A 3 7.83 -0.17 5.60
N VAL A 4 7.73 -1.40 6.10
CA VAL A 4 8.31 -2.58 5.44
C VAL A 4 7.57 -2.87 4.14
N ALA A 5 6.24 -2.74 4.14
CA ALA A 5 5.44 -2.88 2.93
C ALA A 5 5.83 -1.84 1.88
N ALA A 6 6.07 -0.60 2.30
CA ALA A 6 6.51 0.48 1.41
C ALA A 6 7.87 0.19 0.78
N MET A 7 8.81 -0.36 1.55
CA MET A 7 10.10 -0.76 1.02
C MET A 7 9.95 -1.86 -0.02
N GLY A 8 9.13 -2.87 0.25
CA GLY A 8 8.82 -3.93 -0.71
C GLY A 8 8.18 -3.39 -1.98
N GLY A 9 7.24 -2.47 -1.83
CA GLY A 9 6.59 -1.81 -2.96
C GLY A 9 7.55 -0.98 -3.79
N LEU A 10 8.48 -0.26 -3.14
CA LEU A 10 9.51 0.50 -3.85
C LEU A 10 10.40 -0.41 -4.69
N ILE A 11 10.83 -1.54 -4.13
CA ILE A 11 11.63 -2.52 -4.86
C ILE A 11 10.85 -3.04 -6.06
N LEU A 12 9.58 -3.40 -5.88
CA LEU A 12 8.72 -3.86 -6.97
C LEU A 12 8.57 -2.80 -8.06
N ALA A 13 8.36 -1.54 -7.69
CA ALA A 13 8.24 -0.45 -8.65
C ALA A 13 9.54 -0.25 -9.45
N VAL A 14 10.68 -0.27 -8.78
CA VAL A 14 11.99 -0.14 -9.45
C VAL A 14 12.18 -1.29 -10.43
N LEU A 15 11.88 -2.52 -10.03
CA LEU A 15 12.00 -3.67 -10.93
C LEU A 15 11.05 -3.54 -12.12
N HIS A 16 9.82 -3.07 -11.90
CA HIS A 16 8.86 -2.86 -12.97
C HIS A 16 9.38 -1.85 -14.02
N PHE A 17 9.86 -0.68 -13.56
CA PHE A 17 10.33 0.35 -14.47
C PHE A 17 11.67 0.00 -15.14
N LYS A 18 12.43 -0.93 -14.55
CA LYS A 18 13.62 -1.50 -15.19
C LYS A 18 13.29 -2.67 -16.10
N LYS A 19 12.01 -2.99 -16.28
CA LYS A 19 11.52 -4.10 -17.10
C LYS A 19 12.11 -5.45 -16.67
N LYS A 20 12.32 -5.62 -15.36
CA LYS A 20 12.82 -6.86 -14.78
C LYS A 20 11.67 -7.70 -14.26
N HIS A 21 11.93 -8.99 -14.07
CA HIS A 21 10.95 -9.91 -13.49
C HIS A 21 10.60 -9.47 -12.06
N LEU A 22 9.31 -9.48 -11.74
CA LEU A 22 8.81 -9.19 -10.40
C LEU A 22 8.67 -10.50 -9.64
N PRO A 23 9.43 -10.71 -8.54
CA PRO A 23 9.33 -11.96 -7.78
C PRO A 23 7.96 -12.09 -7.12
N LEU A 24 7.28 -13.21 -7.33
CA LEU A 24 5.98 -13.45 -6.71
C LEU A 24 6.06 -13.46 -5.16
N PRO A 25 7.06 -14.07 -4.51
CA PRO A 25 7.17 -13.99 -3.06
C PRO A 25 7.25 -12.55 -2.52
N LEU A 26 7.95 -11.67 -3.23
CA LEU A 26 8.06 -10.27 -2.83
C LEU A 26 6.71 -9.54 -2.99
N ALA A 27 6.00 -9.80 -4.08
CA ALA A 27 4.66 -9.23 -4.30
C ALA A 27 3.68 -9.70 -3.24
N LEU A 28 3.70 -10.99 -2.89
CA LEU A 28 2.87 -11.54 -1.82
C LEU A 28 3.20 -10.94 -0.47
N LEU A 29 4.49 -10.82 -0.13
CA LEU A 29 4.92 -10.24 1.14
C LEU A 29 4.48 -8.79 1.24
N HIS A 30 4.67 -8.01 0.17
CA HIS A 30 4.21 -6.62 0.12
C HIS A 30 2.70 -6.52 0.35
N GLY A 31 1.91 -7.34 -0.35
CA GLY A 31 0.46 -7.35 -0.23
C GLY A 31 -0.03 -7.80 1.15
N LEU A 32 0.58 -8.85 1.71
CA LEU A 32 0.20 -9.36 3.03
C LEU A 32 0.54 -8.37 4.14
N LEU A 33 1.70 -7.72 4.07
CA LEU A 33 2.06 -6.68 5.03
C LEU A 33 1.13 -5.47 4.95
N GLY A 34 0.76 -5.08 3.74
CA GLY A 34 -0.23 -4.02 3.54
C GLY A 34 -1.59 -4.38 4.10
N ALA A 35 -2.06 -5.61 3.85
CA ALA A 35 -3.33 -6.10 4.38
C ALA A 35 -3.32 -6.18 5.91
N ALA A 36 -2.24 -6.68 6.49
CA ALA A 36 -2.09 -6.74 7.95
C ALA A 36 -2.11 -5.35 8.57
N GLY A 37 -1.44 -4.38 7.92
CA GLY A 37 -1.48 -2.99 8.34
C GLY A 37 -2.88 -2.39 8.27
N LEU A 38 -3.63 -2.67 7.21
CA LEU A 38 -5.01 -2.22 7.06
C LEU A 38 -5.91 -2.77 8.17
N VAL A 39 -5.82 -4.06 8.47
CA VAL A 39 -6.61 -4.68 9.52
C VAL A 39 -6.25 -4.06 10.87
N THR A 40 -4.97 -3.86 11.15
CA THR A 40 -4.51 -3.23 12.38
C THR A 40 -5.07 -1.81 12.53
N LEU A 41 -5.05 -1.03 11.46
CA LEU A 41 -5.56 0.33 11.45
C LEU A 41 -7.07 0.37 11.64
N LEU A 42 -7.79 -0.54 11.01
CA LEU A 42 -9.25 -0.67 11.18
C LEU A 42 -9.59 -1.03 12.62
N VAL A 43 -8.91 -1.99 13.23
CA VAL A 43 -9.12 -2.37 14.62
C VAL A 43 -8.87 -1.19 15.55
N PHE A 44 -7.81 -0.41 15.31
CA PHE A 44 -7.55 0.80 16.08
C PHE A 44 -8.73 1.77 16.05
N LEU A 45 -9.29 2.03 14.88
CA LEU A 45 -10.45 2.94 14.74
C LEU A 45 -11.70 2.37 15.39
N LEU A 46 -11.95 1.07 15.27
CA LEU A 46 -13.11 0.41 15.88
C LEU A 46 -13.02 0.39 17.41
N GLN A 47 -11.81 0.44 17.96
CA GLN A 47 -11.58 0.50 19.41
C GLN A 47 -11.62 1.93 19.96
N GLY A 48 -12.13 2.88 19.19
CA GLY A 48 -12.29 4.25 19.65
C GLY A 48 -11.18 5.21 19.26
N GLY A 49 -10.30 4.81 18.36
CA GLY A 49 -9.35 5.75 17.78
C GLY A 49 -10.09 6.83 17.01
N THR A 50 -9.82 8.11 17.31
CA THR A 50 -10.65 9.22 16.80
C THR A 50 -9.93 10.21 15.91
N ALA A 51 -8.66 9.99 15.60
CA ALA A 51 -7.91 10.92 14.77
C ALA A 51 -8.44 10.92 13.33
N SER A 52 -8.90 12.07 12.84
CA SER A 52 -9.42 12.21 11.48
C SER A 52 -8.35 11.88 10.42
N LYS A 53 -7.09 12.19 10.70
CA LYS A 53 -5.98 11.83 9.81
C LYS A 53 -5.84 10.32 9.65
N VAL A 54 -6.07 9.56 10.73
CA VAL A 54 -6.02 8.09 10.68
C VAL A 54 -7.17 7.55 9.83
N ALA A 55 -8.38 8.09 10.00
CA ALA A 55 -9.53 7.67 9.20
C ALA A 55 -9.32 7.97 7.71
N LEU A 56 -8.80 9.14 7.38
CA LEU A 56 -8.49 9.49 6.00
C LEU A 56 -7.38 8.60 5.42
N SER A 57 -6.34 8.35 6.23
CA SER A 57 -5.26 7.42 5.85
C SER A 57 -5.81 6.03 5.55
N LEU A 58 -6.70 5.51 6.40
CA LEU A 58 -7.34 4.22 6.16
C LEU A 58 -8.08 4.20 4.82
N GLY A 59 -8.86 5.23 4.53
CA GLY A 59 -9.57 5.34 3.25
C GLY A 59 -8.63 5.30 2.06
N LEU A 60 -7.52 6.04 2.13
CA LEU A 60 -6.52 6.04 1.07
C LEU A 60 -5.83 4.69 0.94
N PHE A 61 -5.52 4.01 2.06
CA PHE A 61 -4.95 2.67 2.01
C PHE A 61 -5.91 1.65 1.40
N VAL A 62 -7.21 1.78 1.64
CA VAL A 62 -8.22 0.92 0.99
C VAL A 62 -8.18 1.13 -0.52
N VAL A 63 -8.13 2.37 -0.99
CA VAL A 63 -8.01 2.67 -2.42
C VAL A 63 -6.72 2.08 -2.98
N ALA A 64 -5.60 2.25 -2.26
CA ALA A 64 -4.32 1.66 -2.65
C ALA A 64 -4.40 0.13 -2.72
N ALA A 65 -5.08 -0.50 -1.76
CA ALA A 65 -5.25 -1.95 -1.75
C ALA A 65 -6.04 -2.44 -2.96
N LEU A 66 -7.10 -1.73 -3.35
CA LEU A 66 -7.86 -2.07 -4.55
C LEU A 66 -6.99 -1.97 -5.80
N GLY A 67 -6.19 -0.92 -5.91
CA GLY A 67 -5.22 -0.79 -7.00
C GLY A 67 -4.17 -1.89 -6.97
N GLY A 68 -3.71 -2.27 -5.78
CA GLY A 68 -2.77 -3.36 -5.60
C GLY A 68 -3.33 -4.71 -6.03
N PHE A 69 -4.58 -5.02 -5.69
CA PHE A 69 -5.25 -6.24 -6.15
C PHE A 69 -5.39 -6.26 -7.68
N PHE A 70 -5.73 -5.13 -8.26
CA PHE A 70 -5.81 -5.01 -9.72
C PHE A 70 -4.46 -5.31 -10.36
N LEU A 71 -3.37 -4.71 -9.85
CA LEU A 71 -2.02 -4.98 -10.33
C LEU A 71 -1.60 -6.43 -10.12
N PHE A 72 -1.94 -6.99 -8.96
CA PHE A 72 -1.61 -8.38 -8.65
C PHE A 72 -2.29 -9.35 -9.61
N SER A 73 -3.50 -9.03 -10.06
CA SER A 73 -4.19 -9.86 -11.06
C SER A 73 -3.42 -9.93 -12.37
N PHE A 74 -2.77 -8.84 -12.79
CA PHE A 74 -1.87 -8.85 -13.95
C PHE A 74 -0.64 -9.72 -13.70
N HIS A 75 -0.07 -9.61 -12.48
CA HIS A 75 1.07 -10.43 -12.09
C HIS A 75 0.74 -11.93 -12.19
N LEU A 76 -0.41 -12.35 -11.65
CA LEU A 76 -0.86 -13.74 -11.69
C LEU A 76 -1.12 -14.23 -13.12
N ARG A 77 -1.59 -13.36 -14.00
CA ARG A 77 -1.85 -13.69 -15.41
C ARG A 77 -0.58 -13.58 -16.27
N LYS A 78 0.57 -13.28 -15.66
CA LYS A 78 1.85 -13.10 -16.35
C LYS A 78 1.78 -12.03 -17.44
N LYS A 79 0.98 -10.99 -17.20
CA LYS A 79 0.85 -9.84 -18.10
C LYS A 79 1.66 -8.67 -17.58
N PRO A 80 2.17 -7.80 -18.46
CA PRO A 80 2.87 -6.58 -18.03
C PRO A 80 1.93 -5.71 -17.19
N LEU A 81 2.44 -5.14 -16.10
CA LEU A 81 1.67 -4.24 -15.26
C LEU A 81 1.42 -2.92 -16.00
N PRO A 82 0.22 -2.34 -15.92
CA PRO A 82 -0.04 -1.03 -16.51
C PRO A 82 0.67 0.06 -15.69
N SER A 83 1.69 0.69 -16.28
CA SER A 83 2.52 1.70 -15.60
C SER A 83 1.71 2.85 -14.98
N PRO A 84 0.68 3.42 -15.66
CA PRO A 84 -0.13 4.45 -15.01
C PRO A 84 -0.77 4.00 -13.70
N VAL A 85 -1.24 2.77 -13.64
CA VAL A 85 -1.86 2.21 -12.42
C VAL A 85 -0.80 1.97 -11.35
N VAL A 86 0.39 1.52 -11.72
CA VAL A 86 1.51 1.38 -10.78
C VAL A 86 1.82 2.72 -10.12
N ILE A 87 1.90 3.79 -10.91
CA ILE A 87 2.19 5.13 -10.42
C ILE A 87 1.08 5.63 -9.48
N ILE A 88 -0.18 5.49 -9.89
CA ILE A 88 -1.32 5.92 -9.08
C ILE A 88 -1.38 5.15 -7.76
N HIS A 89 -1.22 3.83 -7.81
CA HIS A 89 -1.17 2.98 -6.62
C HIS A 89 -0.07 3.45 -5.66
N ALA A 90 1.13 3.68 -6.18
CA ALA A 90 2.27 4.13 -5.38
C ALA A 90 2.02 5.50 -4.76
N LEU A 91 1.50 6.46 -5.54
CA LEU A 91 1.24 7.81 -5.04
C LEU A 91 0.17 7.81 -3.96
N VAL A 92 -0.92 7.07 -4.14
CA VAL A 92 -1.99 6.96 -3.13
C VAL A 92 -1.45 6.31 -1.86
N ALA A 93 -0.66 5.25 -1.98
CA ALA A 93 -0.07 4.55 -0.84
C ALA A 93 0.90 5.46 -0.07
N VAL A 94 1.73 6.24 -0.78
CA VAL A 94 2.65 7.19 -0.15
C VAL A 94 1.87 8.29 0.57
N ALA A 95 0.84 8.84 -0.06
CA ALA A 95 0.00 9.85 0.58
C ALA A 95 -0.67 9.31 1.85
N ALA A 96 -1.18 8.08 1.80
CA ALA A 96 -1.77 7.42 2.96
C ALA A 96 -0.76 7.25 4.09
N PHE A 97 0.46 6.83 3.76
CA PHE A 97 1.52 6.62 4.74
C PHE A 97 1.98 7.94 5.37
N ILE A 98 2.12 8.99 4.58
CA ILE A 98 2.47 10.33 5.09
C ILE A 98 1.39 10.82 6.07
N LEU A 99 0.10 10.67 5.73
CA LEU A 99 -0.98 11.04 6.64
C LEU A 99 -0.92 10.25 7.94
N LEU A 100 -0.61 8.95 7.86
CA LEU A 100 -0.48 8.11 9.03
C LEU A 100 0.67 8.57 9.92
N LEU A 101 1.83 8.92 9.33
CA LEU A 101 2.97 9.46 10.05
C LEU A 101 2.62 10.79 10.73
N LEU A 102 1.91 11.67 10.01
CA LEU A 102 1.46 12.93 10.59
C LEU A 102 0.51 12.70 11.76
N ALA A 103 -0.39 11.72 11.66
CA ALA A 103 -1.28 11.37 12.75
C ALA A 103 -0.52 10.84 13.97
N ALA A 104 0.55 10.06 13.75
CA ALA A 104 1.36 9.49 14.83
C ALA A 104 2.21 10.52 15.54
N PHE A 105 2.80 11.47 14.81
CA PHE A 105 3.75 12.44 15.36
C PHE A 105 3.13 13.82 15.62
N PHE A 106 2.03 14.14 14.99
CA PHE A 106 1.31 15.41 15.15
C PHE A 106 -0.19 15.13 15.33
N PRO A 107 -0.61 14.59 16.48
CA PRO A 107 -1.97 14.09 16.65
C PRO A 107 -3.02 15.14 16.95
N ALA A 108 -2.77 16.38 16.70
CA ALA A 108 -3.74 17.44 16.99
C ALA A 108 -4.97 17.41 16.10
#